data_3ce7f53965d85321d8dd029105fc9697
#
_entry.id   3ce7f53965d85321d8dd029105fc9697
#
_cell.length_a   1.000
_cell.length_b   1.000
_cell.length_c   1.000
_cell.angle_alpha   90.00
_cell.angle_beta   90.00
_cell.angle_gamma   90.00
#
_symmetry.space_group_name_H-M   'P 1'
#
loop_
_entity.id
_entity.type
_entity.pdbx_description
1 polymer ?
#
loop_
_entity_poly.entity_id
_entity_poly.type
_entity_poly.pdbx_seq_one_letter_code
_entity_poly.pdbx_strand_id
1 'polypeptide(L)'
;LEREHSSVGPKGGFLCDEMGLGKTAQLVTIIKRNKTGPTLVVVPKSIVTQWKNEIHKFAPELSVFVYDGIKRTRDASEFQRHDVTVCPYSLLTEDAPLVHVIEWGRVILDEAHEIRNRRSKRFKSAMQIGATYRWVVTGTPVFNDVRDFVSLCAFIGIDRVDVQCNLEAVREKFIIRRTKNKDSIPECHFENVELEMYPEEKTIYVQAFSEAQEMIREMMKRAEAHGNLTMYNMDILEQLLRARQVMAWPQLYIDGMAKKLDEEMNAWTGRSKKMETLFESIAQHPDEKTLVFCQFKGEMNYIQEKLTCPVFRIDGTYSKERRESQLAEFNRAPQNSVFLIQVKAGGQGLNIQSASRVYITSPSWNPGTELQAIGRCHRTGQKREVYVKKLIYKGDEKYPSVDESIVALQVKKSLEYAEVLGDDRLKTQLPGKSESLSISEIRNIFRA
;
A
#
# COMPACT_ATOMS: atom_id res chain seq x y z
N LEU A 1 -24.88 12.30 -0.60
CA LEU A 1 -26.28 12.30 -0.10
C LEU A 1 -27.22 11.56 -1.04
N GLU A 2 -27.22 11.84 -2.34
CA GLU A 2 -28.10 11.16 -3.32
C GLU A 2 -28.05 9.64 -3.23
N ARG A 3 -26.86 9.04 -3.05
CA ARG A 3 -26.69 7.59 -2.92
C ARG A 3 -27.24 7.02 -1.62
N GLU A 4 -27.35 7.82 -0.56
CA GLU A 4 -28.01 7.41 0.68
C GLU A 4 -29.54 7.55 0.57
N HIS A 5 -30.03 8.45 -0.25
CA HIS A 5 -31.46 8.68 -0.46
C HIS A 5 -32.07 7.85 -1.60
N SER A 6 -31.26 6.99 -2.25
CA SER A 6 -31.77 6.11 -3.31
C SER A 6 -32.89 5.21 -2.79
N SER A 7 -34.00 5.15 -3.52
CA SER A 7 -35.15 4.28 -3.19
C SER A 7 -34.96 2.84 -3.70
N VAL A 8 -33.99 2.61 -4.58
CA VAL A 8 -33.78 1.32 -5.26
C VAL A 8 -32.33 0.84 -5.13
N GLY A 9 -32.15 -0.38 -4.65
CA GLY A 9 -30.87 -1.07 -4.56
C GLY A 9 -30.03 -0.70 -3.33
N PRO A 10 -28.73 -1.08 -3.33
CA PRO A 10 -27.83 -0.80 -2.23
C PRO A 10 -27.69 0.70 -1.94
N LYS A 11 -27.70 1.04 -0.65
CA LYS A 11 -27.56 2.42 -0.17
C LYS A 11 -26.14 2.69 0.30
N GLY A 12 -25.47 3.68 -0.29
CA GLY A 12 -24.06 3.97 -0.09
C GLY A 12 -23.26 3.81 -1.38
N GLY A 13 -22.03 3.31 -1.30
CA GLY A 13 -21.17 3.12 -2.47
C GLY A 13 -19.68 3.16 -2.16
N PHE A 14 -18.91 3.45 -3.19
CA PHE A 14 -17.46 3.59 -3.14
C PHE A 14 -17.07 5.06 -3.22
N LEU A 15 -16.24 5.52 -2.29
CA LEU A 15 -15.54 6.79 -2.39
C LEU A 15 -14.08 6.49 -2.76
N CYS A 16 -13.81 6.52 -4.07
CA CYS A 16 -12.54 6.19 -4.68
C CYS A 16 -11.76 7.41 -5.19
N ASP A 17 -12.03 8.59 -4.65
CA ASP A 17 -11.31 9.80 -5.00
C ASP A 17 -9.80 9.62 -4.90
N GLU A 18 -9.07 10.32 -5.74
CA GLU A 18 -7.61 10.34 -5.70
C GLU A 18 -7.12 10.75 -4.30
N MET A 19 -5.94 10.26 -3.92
CA MET A 19 -5.38 10.55 -2.61
C MET A 19 -5.12 12.05 -2.43
N GLY A 20 -5.48 12.57 -1.25
CA GLY A 20 -5.32 13.99 -0.94
C GLY A 20 -6.54 14.86 -1.24
N LEU A 21 -7.61 14.33 -1.84
CA LEU A 21 -8.86 15.07 -2.11
C LEU A 21 -9.84 15.13 -0.93
N GLY A 22 -9.39 14.85 0.29
CA GLY A 22 -10.19 15.06 1.51
C GLY A 22 -11.36 14.08 1.66
N LYS A 23 -11.19 12.80 1.32
CA LYS A 23 -12.23 11.76 1.49
C LYS A 23 -12.83 11.74 2.89
N THR A 24 -12.01 11.84 3.93
CA THR A 24 -12.45 11.88 5.33
C THR A 24 -13.38 13.06 5.59
N ALA A 25 -13.02 14.27 5.16
CA ALA A 25 -13.84 15.48 5.34
C ALA A 25 -15.20 15.36 4.63
N GLN A 26 -15.23 14.75 3.45
CA GLN A 26 -16.47 14.51 2.71
C GLN A 26 -17.40 13.56 3.47
N LEU A 27 -16.87 12.49 4.04
CA LEU A 27 -17.64 11.52 4.81
C LEU A 27 -18.13 12.12 6.14
N VAL A 28 -17.31 12.89 6.84
CA VAL A 28 -17.70 13.64 8.02
C VAL A 28 -18.86 14.60 7.69
N THR A 29 -18.81 15.26 6.53
CA THR A 29 -19.89 16.12 6.05
C THR A 29 -21.18 15.33 5.78
N ILE A 30 -21.10 14.10 5.23
CA ILE A 30 -22.28 13.25 5.03
C ILE A 30 -22.86 12.83 6.38
N ILE A 31 -22.04 12.43 7.35
CA ILE A 31 -22.49 12.06 8.70
C ILE A 31 -23.25 13.24 9.36
N LYS A 32 -22.68 14.45 9.27
CA LYS A 32 -23.28 15.67 9.81
C LYS A 32 -24.62 16.01 9.17
N ARG A 33 -24.72 15.88 7.82
CA ARG A 33 -25.90 16.29 7.04
C ARG A 33 -27.02 15.26 7.03
N ASN A 34 -26.71 13.98 7.19
CA ASN A 34 -27.68 12.89 7.17
C ASN A 34 -27.54 12.03 8.44
N LYS A 35 -28.13 12.50 9.53
CA LYS A 35 -28.14 11.79 10.82
C LYS A 35 -29.18 10.67 10.79
N THR A 36 -28.73 9.43 10.65
CA THR A 36 -29.57 8.23 10.48
C THR A 36 -29.35 7.18 11.56
N GLY A 37 -28.88 7.60 12.72
CA GLY A 37 -28.44 6.74 13.82
C GLY A 37 -26.91 6.70 13.95
N PRO A 38 -26.38 5.83 14.84
CA PRO A 38 -24.95 5.75 15.09
C PRO A 38 -24.18 5.32 13.83
N THR A 39 -23.05 5.95 13.61
CA THR A 39 -22.15 5.63 12.49
C THR A 39 -20.92 4.86 12.98
N LEU A 40 -20.65 3.69 12.41
CA LEU A 40 -19.42 2.95 12.63
C LEU A 40 -18.38 3.28 11.54
N VAL A 41 -17.22 3.72 11.96
CA VAL A 41 -16.07 3.97 11.07
C VAL A 41 -14.95 2.97 11.40
N VAL A 42 -14.70 2.06 10.49
CA VAL A 42 -13.66 1.02 10.64
C VAL A 42 -12.44 1.41 9.81
N VAL A 43 -11.29 1.46 10.47
CA VAL A 43 -10.07 2.00 9.87
C VAL A 43 -8.84 1.15 10.23
N PRO A 44 -7.73 1.25 9.51
CA PRO A 44 -6.44 0.78 10.02
C PRO A 44 -6.08 1.42 11.36
N LYS A 45 -5.48 0.65 12.26
CA LYS A 45 -5.16 1.11 13.63
C LYS A 45 -4.36 2.43 13.66
N SER A 46 -3.49 2.62 12.69
CA SER A 46 -2.61 3.79 12.57
C SER A 46 -3.35 5.11 12.34
N ILE A 47 -4.56 5.09 11.79
CA ILE A 47 -5.32 6.30 11.44
C ILE A 47 -6.55 6.56 12.33
N VAL A 48 -6.76 5.75 13.37
CA VAL A 48 -7.88 5.93 14.35
C VAL A 48 -7.88 7.34 14.93
N THR A 49 -6.72 7.80 15.43
CA THR A 49 -6.60 9.15 16.01
C THR A 49 -6.78 10.24 14.96
N GLN A 50 -6.30 10.03 13.75
CA GLN A 50 -6.48 10.97 12.64
C GLN A 50 -7.97 11.16 12.35
N TRP A 51 -8.75 10.09 12.26
CA TRP A 51 -10.20 10.15 12.06
C TRP A 51 -10.89 10.95 13.17
N LYS A 52 -10.55 10.69 14.44
CA LYS A 52 -11.06 11.47 15.57
C LYS A 52 -10.80 12.97 15.39
N ASN A 53 -9.55 13.33 15.07
CA ASN A 53 -9.15 14.73 14.91
C ASN A 53 -9.86 15.40 13.71
N GLU A 54 -10.01 14.68 12.59
CA GLU A 54 -10.73 15.18 11.41
C GLU A 54 -12.22 15.38 11.70
N ILE A 55 -12.86 14.48 12.47
CA ILE A 55 -14.26 14.67 12.90
C ILE A 55 -14.37 15.93 13.77
N HIS A 56 -13.52 16.11 14.77
CA HIS A 56 -13.53 17.31 15.61
C HIS A 56 -13.28 18.59 14.82
N LYS A 57 -12.46 18.52 13.77
CA LYS A 57 -12.16 19.67 12.92
C LYS A 57 -13.34 20.10 12.04
N PHE A 58 -14.03 19.14 11.42
CA PHE A 58 -15.08 19.45 10.41
C PHE A 58 -16.51 19.36 10.95
N ALA A 59 -16.71 18.69 12.08
CA ALA A 59 -18.00 18.53 12.73
C ALA A 59 -17.83 18.42 14.27
N PRO A 60 -17.40 19.50 14.95
CA PRO A 60 -17.12 19.48 16.39
C PRO A 60 -18.37 19.18 17.25
N GLU A 61 -19.56 19.32 16.68
CA GLU A 61 -20.84 18.98 17.32
C GLU A 61 -21.14 17.48 17.37
N LEU A 62 -20.39 16.62 16.62
CA LEU A 62 -20.60 15.19 16.67
C LEU A 62 -19.86 14.57 17.86
N SER A 63 -20.57 13.77 18.64
CA SER A 63 -19.98 12.98 19.71
C SER A 63 -19.22 11.79 19.12
N VAL A 64 -17.92 11.64 19.50
CA VAL A 64 -17.04 10.62 18.95
C VAL A 64 -16.57 9.67 20.03
N PHE A 65 -16.86 8.40 19.84
CA PHE A 65 -16.34 7.31 20.65
C PHE A 65 -15.18 6.60 19.93
N VAL A 66 -14.01 6.57 20.56
CA VAL A 66 -12.86 5.80 20.03
C VAL A 66 -12.84 4.44 20.72
N TYR A 67 -13.21 3.41 19.96
CA TYR A 67 -13.20 2.04 20.44
C TYR A 67 -11.90 1.34 20.06
N ASP A 68 -10.87 1.54 20.88
CA ASP A 68 -9.51 0.95 20.69
C ASP A 68 -8.82 0.75 22.05
N GLY A 69 -7.76 -0.04 22.05
CA GLY A 69 -6.92 -0.31 23.22
C GLY A 69 -7.35 -1.50 24.06
N ILE A 70 -6.51 -1.83 25.07
CA ILE A 70 -6.67 -3.04 25.89
C ILE A 70 -7.78 -2.86 26.93
N LYS A 71 -7.93 -1.65 27.46
CA LYS A 71 -8.90 -1.31 28.52
C LYS A 71 -10.24 -0.79 27.96
N ARG A 72 -10.61 -1.14 26.73
CA ARG A 72 -11.87 -0.72 26.11
C ARG A 72 -13.08 -1.30 26.83
N THR A 73 -14.18 -0.56 26.84
CA THR A 73 -15.44 -1.04 27.41
C THR A 73 -15.97 -2.30 26.73
N ARG A 74 -16.73 -3.10 27.46
CA ARG A 74 -17.51 -4.22 26.93
C ARG A 74 -19.02 -3.92 26.89
N ASP A 75 -19.41 -2.69 27.21
CA ASP A 75 -20.80 -2.25 27.19
C ASP A 75 -21.19 -1.81 25.77
N ALA A 76 -22.08 -2.57 25.15
CA ALA A 76 -22.57 -2.27 23.80
C ALA A 76 -23.42 -0.98 23.77
N SER A 77 -23.98 -0.53 24.89
CA SER A 77 -24.77 0.71 24.94
C SER A 77 -23.94 1.96 24.64
N GLU A 78 -22.63 1.93 24.90
CA GLU A 78 -21.74 3.05 24.59
C GLU A 78 -21.72 3.39 23.09
N PHE A 79 -21.87 2.38 22.22
CA PHE A 79 -21.92 2.62 20.77
C PHE A 79 -23.15 3.43 20.35
N GLN A 80 -24.26 3.30 21.05
CA GLN A 80 -25.52 4.00 20.77
C GLN A 80 -25.58 5.41 21.35
N ARG A 81 -24.74 5.71 22.36
CA ARG A 81 -24.67 7.03 23.01
C ARG A 81 -23.90 8.07 22.19
N HIS A 82 -23.18 7.64 21.16
CA HIS A 82 -22.34 8.52 20.36
C HIS A 82 -22.78 8.55 18.90
N ASP A 83 -22.62 9.70 18.25
CA ASP A 83 -22.93 9.87 16.84
C ASP A 83 -21.99 9.02 15.95
N VAL A 84 -20.72 8.92 16.35
CA VAL A 84 -19.69 8.23 15.58
C VAL A 84 -18.81 7.36 16.48
N THR A 85 -18.69 6.09 16.13
CA THR A 85 -17.71 5.18 16.72
C THR A 85 -16.58 4.91 15.72
N VAL A 86 -15.33 5.16 16.12
CA VAL A 86 -14.14 4.85 15.31
C VAL A 86 -13.40 3.67 15.92
N CYS A 87 -13.21 2.59 15.15
CA CYS A 87 -12.49 1.40 15.62
C CYS A 87 -11.54 0.82 14.56
N PRO A 88 -10.48 0.10 14.97
CA PRO A 88 -9.60 -0.60 14.05
C PRO A 88 -10.22 -1.93 13.55
N TYR A 89 -9.79 -2.37 12.34
CA TYR A 89 -10.25 -3.62 11.73
C TYR A 89 -10.04 -4.87 12.59
N SER A 90 -9.03 -4.90 13.48
CA SER A 90 -8.80 -6.03 14.39
C SER A 90 -10.02 -6.30 15.28
N LEU A 91 -10.69 -5.25 15.74
CA LEU A 91 -11.83 -5.35 16.64
C LEU A 91 -13.10 -5.89 15.97
N LEU A 92 -13.20 -5.87 14.66
CA LEU A 92 -14.27 -6.58 13.96
C LEU A 92 -14.23 -8.09 14.18
N THR A 93 -13.08 -8.64 14.54
CA THR A 93 -12.92 -10.08 14.82
C THR A 93 -12.77 -10.40 16.29
N GLU A 94 -12.16 -9.50 17.06
CA GLU A 94 -11.93 -9.67 18.50
C GLU A 94 -13.22 -9.44 19.30
N ASP A 95 -14.00 -8.42 18.95
CA ASP A 95 -15.21 -7.99 19.64
C ASP A 95 -16.45 -8.03 18.72
N ALA A 96 -16.45 -8.93 17.75
CA ALA A 96 -17.54 -9.08 16.78
C ALA A 96 -18.95 -9.08 17.40
N PRO A 97 -19.24 -9.83 18.49
CA PRO A 97 -20.59 -9.83 19.08
C PRO A 97 -21.07 -8.45 19.55
N LEU A 98 -20.17 -7.61 20.09
CA LEU A 98 -20.51 -6.27 20.55
C LEU A 98 -20.83 -5.32 19.39
N VAL A 99 -20.14 -5.48 18.27
CA VAL A 99 -20.37 -4.65 17.07
C VAL A 99 -21.60 -5.10 16.30
N HIS A 100 -21.88 -6.42 16.26
CA HIS A 100 -22.96 -7.00 15.48
C HIS A 100 -24.34 -6.82 16.12
N VAL A 101 -24.44 -6.66 17.46
CA VAL A 101 -25.74 -6.43 18.13
C VAL A 101 -26.30 -5.02 17.90
N ILE A 102 -25.49 -4.10 17.41
CA ILE A 102 -25.90 -2.73 17.13
C ILE A 102 -26.48 -2.62 15.73
N GLU A 103 -27.63 -1.98 15.63
CA GLU A 103 -28.16 -1.54 14.34
C GLU A 103 -27.55 -0.18 13.98
N TRP A 104 -26.61 -0.21 13.05
CA TRP A 104 -25.91 0.99 12.62
C TRP A 104 -26.71 1.74 11.55
N GLY A 105 -26.87 3.04 11.71
CA GLY A 105 -27.38 3.88 10.63
C GLY A 105 -26.43 3.86 9.43
N ARG A 106 -25.12 3.87 9.68
CA ARG A 106 -24.07 3.87 8.64
C ARG A 106 -22.84 3.09 9.07
N VAL A 107 -22.23 2.38 8.11
CA VAL A 107 -20.89 1.79 8.26
C VAL A 107 -19.98 2.32 7.16
N ILE A 108 -18.82 2.80 7.55
CA ILE A 108 -17.76 3.30 6.67
C ILE A 108 -16.51 2.43 6.88
N LEU A 109 -16.03 1.80 5.82
CA LEU A 109 -14.78 1.04 5.82
C LEU A 109 -13.71 1.85 5.09
N ASP A 110 -12.77 2.45 5.83
CA ASP A 110 -11.64 3.17 5.23
C ASP A 110 -10.47 2.23 5.02
N GLU A 111 -9.74 2.41 3.92
CA GLU A 111 -8.74 1.47 3.41
C GLU A 111 -9.31 0.04 3.32
N ALA A 112 -10.48 -0.07 2.69
CA ALA A 112 -11.32 -1.27 2.69
C ALA A 112 -10.66 -2.50 2.02
N HIS A 113 -9.48 -2.36 1.42
CA HIS A 113 -8.67 -3.51 0.98
C HIS A 113 -8.38 -4.51 2.12
N GLU A 114 -8.55 -4.14 3.39
CA GLU A 114 -8.46 -5.02 4.55
C GLU A 114 -9.50 -6.17 4.53
N ILE A 115 -10.63 -5.99 3.84
CA ILE A 115 -11.68 -7.02 3.69
C ILE A 115 -11.72 -7.65 2.29
N ARG A 116 -10.69 -7.48 1.44
CA ARG A 116 -10.65 -8.00 0.06
C ARG A 116 -10.78 -9.52 -0.06
N ASN A 117 -10.35 -10.26 0.94
CA ASN A 117 -10.40 -11.72 0.95
C ASN A 117 -11.68 -12.23 1.60
N ARG A 118 -12.61 -12.77 0.79
CA ARG A 118 -13.89 -13.34 1.24
C ARG A 118 -13.75 -14.46 2.27
N ARG A 119 -12.62 -15.18 2.30
CA ARG A 119 -12.36 -16.27 3.26
C ARG A 119 -11.86 -15.75 4.61
N SER A 120 -11.41 -14.49 4.70
CA SER A 120 -10.87 -13.91 5.92
C SER A 120 -11.94 -13.73 7.00
N LYS A 121 -11.51 -13.84 8.27
CA LYS A 121 -12.39 -13.54 9.41
C LYS A 121 -12.91 -12.11 9.37
N ARG A 122 -12.07 -11.15 8.96
CA ARG A 122 -12.44 -9.72 8.83
C ARG A 122 -13.57 -9.51 7.83
N PHE A 123 -13.48 -10.12 6.63
CA PHE A 123 -14.56 -10.03 5.64
C PHE A 123 -15.87 -10.61 6.18
N LYS A 124 -15.81 -11.84 6.73
CA LYS A 124 -17.01 -12.51 7.29
C LYS A 124 -17.67 -11.69 8.38
N SER A 125 -16.87 -11.10 9.26
CA SER A 125 -17.39 -10.23 10.32
C SER A 125 -17.97 -8.92 9.76
N ALA A 126 -17.30 -8.27 8.81
CA ALA A 126 -17.82 -7.05 8.17
C ALA A 126 -19.17 -7.28 7.49
N MET A 127 -19.37 -8.44 6.86
CA MET A 127 -20.64 -8.81 6.24
C MET A 127 -21.81 -8.96 7.22
N GLN A 128 -21.52 -9.30 8.48
CA GLN A 128 -22.53 -9.51 9.53
C GLN A 128 -22.97 -8.22 10.22
N ILE A 129 -22.30 -7.09 9.97
CA ILE A 129 -22.69 -5.81 10.55
C ILE A 129 -24.02 -5.36 9.96
N GLY A 130 -25.06 -5.19 10.80
CA GLY A 130 -26.32 -4.59 10.40
C GLY A 130 -26.15 -3.09 10.16
N ALA A 131 -26.44 -2.59 8.94
CA ALA A 131 -26.34 -1.17 8.63
C ALA A 131 -27.27 -0.75 7.49
N THR A 132 -27.87 0.44 7.59
CA THR A 132 -28.69 1.01 6.52
C THR A 132 -27.83 1.48 5.35
N TYR A 133 -26.72 2.18 5.64
CA TYR A 133 -25.81 2.72 4.63
C TYR A 133 -24.42 2.09 4.75
N ARG A 134 -23.87 1.69 3.61
CA ARG A 134 -22.55 1.02 3.54
C ARG A 134 -21.62 1.79 2.61
N TRP A 135 -20.52 2.29 3.14
CA TRP A 135 -19.50 3.00 2.37
C TRP A 135 -18.18 2.28 2.40
N VAL A 136 -17.60 2.13 1.24
CA VAL A 136 -16.23 1.67 1.01
C VAL A 136 -15.38 2.86 0.61
N VAL A 137 -14.29 3.07 1.34
CA VAL A 137 -13.36 4.19 1.06
C VAL A 137 -12.01 3.60 0.74
N THR A 138 -11.52 3.85 -0.45
CA THR A 138 -10.21 3.39 -0.89
C THR A 138 -9.77 4.12 -2.15
N GLY A 139 -8.50 4.48 -2.22
CA GLY A 139 -7.92 5.00 -3.47
C GLY A 139 -7.62 3.89 -4.48
N THR A 140 -7.60 2.62 -4.02
CA THR A 140 -7.21 1.44 -4.81
C THR A 140 -8.19 0.29 -4.53
N PRO A 141 -9.36 0.24 -5.21
CA PRO A 141 -10.40 -0.78 -4.96
C PRO A 141 -10.00 -2.18 -5.42
N VAL A 142 -9.00 -2.29 -6.28
CA VAL A 142 -8.37 -3.54 -6.69
C VAL A 142 -7.00 -3.60 -6.03
N PHE A 143 -6.67 -4.65 -5.30
CA PHE A 143 -5.38 -4.78 -4.64
C PHE A 143 -4.48 -5.82 -5.32
N ASN A 144 -5.03 -7.00 -5.60
CA ASN A 144 -4.33 -8.06 -6.32
C ASN A 144 -4.93 -8.33 -7.69
N ASP A 145 -6.26 -8.44 -7.76
CA ASP A 145 -7.04 -8.66 -8.98
C ASP A 145 -8.49 -8.20 -8.80
N VAL A 146 -9.29 -8.27 -9.88
CA VAL A 146 -10.69 -7.84 -9.90
C VAL A 146 -11.57 -8.57 -8.86
N ARG A 147 -11.16 -9.76 -8.38
CA ARG A 147 -11.89 -10.48 -7.31
C ARG A 147 -11.89 -9.72 -5.99
N ASP A 148 -10.88 -8.90 -5.75
CA ASP A 148 -10.84 -8.00 -4.60
C ASP A 148 -11.98 -6.99 -4.66
N PHE A 149 -12.20 -6.37 -5.84
CA PHE A 149 -13.31 -5.44 -6.08
C PHE A 149 -14.67 -6.13 -5.91
N VAL A 150 -14.83 -7.34 -6.45
CA VAL A 150 -16.06 -8.16 -6.26
C VAL A 150 -16.33 -8.41 -4.77
N SER A 151 -15.30 -8.57 -3.95
CA SER A 151 -15.47 -8.73 -2.50
C SER A 151 -15.98 -7.45 -1.84
N LEU A 152 -15.46 -6.30 -2.24
CA LEU A 152 -15.92 -5.00 -1.75
C LEU A 152 -17.35 -4.69 -2.22
N CYS A 153 -17.69 -5.05 -3.45
CA CYS A 153 -19.06 -4.95 -4.00
C CYS A 153 -20.06 -5.75 -3.15
N ALA A 154 -19.69 -6.97 -2.76
CA ALA A 154 -20.55 -7.81 -1.91
C ALA A 154 -20.82 -7.14 -0.55
N PHE A 155 -19.85 -6.43 0.05
CA PHE A 155 -20.05 -5.68 1.31
C PHE A 155 -21.13 -4.59 1.15
N ILE A 156 -21.19 -3.91 0.02
CA ILE A 156 -22.20 -2.89 -0.27
C ILE A 156 -23.57 -3.53 -0.58
N GLY A 157 -23.59 -4.79 -0.99
CA GLY A 157 -24.81 -5.50 -1.40
C GLY A 157 -25.00 -5.58 -2.91
N ILE A 158 -23.92 -5.42 -3.68
CA ILE A 158 -23.91 -5.60 -5.14
C ILE A 158 -23.54 -7.05 -5.44
N ASP A 159 -24.35 -7.71 -6.28
CA ASP A 159 -24.12 -9.11 -6.65
C ASP A 159 -22.87 -9.26 -7.52
N ARG A 160 -22.26 -10.44 -7.44
CA ARG A 160 -21.10 -10.80 -8.26
C ARG A 160 -21.45 -10.82 -9.75
N VAL A 161 -22.64 -11.27 -10.08
CA VAL A 161 -23.09 -11.37 -11.49
C VAL A 161 -23.19 -9.97 -12.10
N ASP A 162 -23.76 -9.01 -11.36
CA ASP A 162 -23.83 -7.62 -11.82
C ASP A 162 -22.46 -7.04 -12.12
N VAL A 163 -21.46 -7.29 -11.23
CA VAL A 163 -20.09 -6.83 -11.45
C VAL A 163 -19.45 -7.47 -12.70
N GLN A 164 -19.70 -8.77 -12.93
CA GLN A 164 -19.09 -9.50 -14.05
C GLN A 164 -19.76 -9.19 -15.39
N CYS A 165 -21.08 -8.97 -15.38
CA CYS A 165 -21.84 -8.74 -16.61
C CYS A 165 -21.90 -7.26 -17.01
N ASN A 166 -21.82 -6.33 -16.06
CA ASN A 166 -22.00 -4.91 -16.34
C ASN A 166 -21.19 -4.02 -15.38
N LEU A 167 -19.86 -4.14 -15.45
CA LEU A 167 -18.93 -3.36 -14.64
C LEU A 167 -19.12 -1.84 -14.82
N GLU A 168 -19.46 -1.41 -16.04
CA GLU A 168 -19.66 0.00 -16.35
C GLU A 168 -20.86 0.59 -15.59
N ALA A 169 -21.99 -0.07 -15.60
CA ALA A 169 -23.17 0.35 -14.85
C ALA A 169 -22.92 0.33 -13.33
N VAL A 170 -22.18 -0.66 -12.82
CA VAL A 170 -21.77 -0.69 -11.40
C VAL A 170 -20.88 0.51 -11.07
N ARG A 171 -19.92 0.83 -11.93
CA ARG A 171 -19.03 1.98 -11.78
C ARG A 171 -19.81 3.29 -11.74
N GLU A 172 -20.63 3.57 -12.74
CA GLU A 172 -21.42 4.80 -12.84
C GLU A 172 -22.36 4.98 -11.64
N LYS A 173 -23.00 3.88 -11.24
CA LYS A 173 -24.00 3.93 -10.17
C LYS A 173 -23.40 3.96 -8.77
N PHE A 174 -22.26 3.31 -8.51
CA PHE A 174 -21.78 3.10 -7.15
C PHE A 174 -20.37 3.68 -6.85
N ILE A 175 -19.56 4.02 -7.86
CA ILE A 175 -18.23 4.58 -7.65
C ILE A 175 -18.27 6.11 -7.79
N ILE A 176 -17.71 6.80 -6.80
CA ILE A 176 -17.37 8.21 -6.88
C ILE A 176 -15.86 8.29 -7.05
N ARG A 177 -15.40 8.70 -8.23
CA ARG A 177 -13.98 8.92 -8.55
C ARG A 177 -13.79 10.33 -9.05
N ARG A 178 -13.07 11.13 -8.30
CA ARG A 178 -12.56 12.43 -8.72
C ARG A 178 -11.06 12.41 -8.67
N THR A 179 -10.47 13.23 -9.50
CA THR A 179 -9.03 13.32 -9.69
C THR A 179 -8.59 14.75 -9.42
N LYS A 180 -7.34 14.92 -9.05
CA LYS A 180 -6.76 16.25 -8.82
C LYS A 180 -6.81 17.06 -10.09
N ASN A 181 -7.20 18.33 -9.96
CA ASN A 181 -7.09 19.26 -11.08
C ASN A 181 -5.60 19.59 -11.29
N LYS A 182 -5.14 19.47 -12.53
CA LYS A 182 -3.74 19.80 -12.94
C LYS A 182 -3.37 21.25 -12.60
N ASP A 183 -4.34 22.16 -12.62
CA ASP A 183 -4.10 23.58 -12.35
C ASP A 183 -3.89 23.90 -10.85
N SER A 184 -4.20 22.97 -9.95
CA SER A 184 -4.17 23.21 -8.51
C SER A 184 -3.01 22.55 -7.77
N ILE A 185 -2.27 21.65 -8.41
CA ILE A 185 -1.14 20.91 -7.83
C ILE A 185 -0.05 20.78 -8.90
N PRO A 186 1.22 21.11 -8.57
CA PRO A 186 2.34 20.94 -9.48
C PRO A 186 2.42 19.53 -10.08
N GLU A 187 3.00 19.39 -11.25
CA GLU A 187 3.07 18.11 -11.96
C GLU A 187 3.91 17.08 -11.21
N CYS A 188 3.59 15.81 -11.42
CA CYS A 188 4.33 14.67 -10.88
C CYS A 188 4.89 13.85 -12.04
N HIS A 189 6.22 13.80 -12.11
CA HIS A 189 6.96 13.11 -13.18
C HIS A 189 7.41 11.74 -12.68
N PHE A 190 7.19 10.70 -13.49
CA PHE A 190 7.56 9.33 -13.17
C PHE A 190 8.62 8.82 -14.14
N GLU A 191 9.71 8.28 -13.62
CA GLU A 191 10.81 7.72 -14.39
C GLU A 191 11.22 6.35 -13.82
N ASN A 192 11.31 5.35 -14.70
CA ASN A 192 12.01 4.11 -14.39
C ASN A 192 13.47 4.26 -14.81
N VAL A 193 14.37 4.26 -13.85
CA VAL A 193 15.82 4.32 -14.11
C VAL A 193 16.31 2.88 -14.24
N GLU A 194 16.54 2.46 -15.47
CA GLU A 194 17.05 1.12 -15.79
C GLU A 194 18.55 1.06 -15.53
N LEU A 195 18.98 0.06 -14.77
CA LEU A 195 20.35 -0.11 -14.32
C LEU A 195 20.89 -1.49 -14.70
N GLU A 196 22.16 -1.54 -15.07
CA GLU A 196 22.89 -2.78 -15.24
C GLU A 196 23.71 -3.08 -13.98
N MET A 197 23.65 -4.32 -13.48
CA MET A 197 24.43 -4.75 -12.34
C MET A 197 25.92 -4.70 -12.65
N TYR A 198 26.75 -4.32 -11.68
CA TYR A 198 28.18 -4.56 -11.78
C TYR A 198 28.47 -6.07 -11.85
N PRO A 199 29.60 -6.51 -12.44
CA PRO A 199 29.91 -7.93 -12.58
C PRO A 199 29.84 -8.71 -11.26
N GLU A 200 30.31 -8.11 -10.18
CA GLU A 200 30.27 -8.70 -8.84
C GLU A 200 28.85 -8.82 -8.29
N GLU A 201 27.98 -7.83 -8.49
CA GLU A 201 26.56 -7.90 -8.12
C GLU A 201 25.85 -8.97 -8.93
N LYS A 202 26.13 -9.01 -10.25
CA LYS A 202 25.57 -10.01 -11.16
C LYS A 202 25.95 -11.42 -10.75
N THR A 203 27.18 -11.63 -10.30
CA THR A 203 27.64 -12.95 -9.82
C THR A 203 26.80 -13.44 -8.65
N ILE A 204 26.60 -12.62 -7.61
CA ILE A 204 25.74 -12.98 -6.47
C ILE A 204 24.28 -13.14 -6.89
N TYR A 205 23.80 -12.29 -7.80
CA TYR A 205 22.42 -12.43 -8.30
C TYR A 205 22.21 -13.75 -9.03
N VAL A 206 23.12 -14.11 -9.94
CA VAL A 206 23.09 -15.38 -10.68
C VAL A 206 23.14 -16.58 -9.74
N GLN A 207 23.97 -16.53 -8.70
CA GLN A 207 24.01 -17.57 -7.68
C GLN A 207 22.66 -17.71 -6.97
N ALA A 208 22.14 -16.62 -6.38
CA ALA A 208 20.86 -16.61 -5.66
C ALA A 208 19.69 -17.05 -6.57
N PHE A 209 19.72 -16.64 -7.85
CA PHE A 209 18.69 -16.99 -8.82
C PHE A 209 18.76 -18.49 -9.19
N SER A 210 19.97 -19.02 -9.43
CA SER A 210 20.17 -20.44 -9.77
C SER A 210 19.78 -21.37 -8.62
N GLU A 211 20.16 -21.03 -7.40
CA GLU A 211 19.73 -21.74 -6.18
C GLU A 211 18.20 -21.76 -6.05
N ALA A 212 17.57 -20.61 -6.25
CA ALA A 212 16.11 -20.48 -6.23
C ALA A 212 15.45 -21.35 -7.33
N GLN A 213 16.02 -21.35 -8.53
CA GLN A 213 15.51 -22.12 -9.67
C GLN A 213 15.59 -23.64 -9.39
N GLU A 214 16.70 -24.11 -8.84
CA GLU A 214 16.87 -25.53 -8.50
C GLU A 214 15.91 -25.97 -7.40
N MET A 215 15.80 -25.19 -6.31
CA MET A 215 14.87 -25.48 -5.23
C MET A 215 13.41 -25.51 -5.70
N ILE A 216 13.01 -24.57 -6.55
CA ILE A 216 11.65 -24.52 -7.11
C ILE A 216 11.40 -25.75 -8.01
N ARG A 217 12.37 -26.18 -8.81
CA ARG A 217 12.27 -27.41 -9.62
C ARG A 217 12.07 -28.66 -8.76
N GLU A 218 12.82 -28.78 -7.67
CA GLU A 218 12.68 -29.91 -6.75
C GLU A 218 11.31 -29.89 -6.05
N MET A 219 10.86 -28.72 -5.58
CA MET A 219 9.56 -28.57 -4.96
C MET A 219 8.42 -28.94 -5.92
N MET A 220 8.55 -28.57 -7.20
CA MET A 220 7.56 -28.94 -8.22
C MET A 220 7.51 -30.45 -8.44
N LYS A 221 8.65 -31.11 -8.56
CA LYS A 221 8.72 -32.58 -8.69
C LYS A 221 8.05 -33.28 -7.48
N ARG A 222 8.32 -32.79 -6.27
CA ARG A 222 7.69 -33.32 -5.04
C ARG A 222 6.18 -33.04 -4.99
N ALA A 223 5.76 -31.86 -5.46
CA ALA A 223 4.35 -31.48 -5.49
C ALA A 223 3.54 -32.30 -6.52
N GLU A 224 4.14 -32.63 -7.67
CA GLU A 224 3.54 -33.54 -8.65
C GLU A 224 3.36 -34.96 -8.08
N ALA A 225 4.33 -35.42 -7.29
CA ALA A 225 4.26 -36.73 -6.65
C ALA A 225 3.20 -36.80 -5.51
N HIS A 226 2.94 -35.71 -4.80
CA HIS A 226 2.05 -35.66 -3.63
C HIS A 226 0.72 -34.92 -3.85
N GLY A 227 0.47 -34.38 -5.04
CA GLY A 227 -0.79 -33.71 -5.43
C GLY A 227 -1.10 -32.39 -4.73
N ASN A 228 -0.15 -31.79 -4.00
CA ASN A 228 -0.42 -30.55 -3.24
C ASN A 228 0.66 -29.47 -3.42
N LEU A 229 0.42 -28.58 -4.38
CA LEU A 229 1.31 -27.46 -4.72
C LEU A 229 1.27 -26.29 -3.70
N THR A 230 0.19 -26.15 -2.94
CA THR A 230 0.02 -25.02 -2.00
C THR A 230 0.95 -25.09 -0.80
N MET A 231 1.45 -26.27 -0.48
CA MET A 231 2.35 -26.52 0.65
C MET A 231 3.71 -25.81 0.49
N TYR A 232 4.17 -25.59 -0.75
CA TYR A 232 5.47 -24.97 -1.05
C TYR A 232 5.44 -23.47 -1.35
N ASN A 233 4.29 -22.81 -1.23
CA ASN A 233 4.19 -21.39 -1.54
C ASN A 233 5.08 -20.50 -0.66
N MET A 234 5.31 -20.86 0.61
CA MET A 234 6.16 -20.08 1.51
C MET A 234 7.63 -20.17 1.11
N ASP A 235 8.08 -21.35 0.71
CA ASP A 235 9.47 -21.59 0.31
C ASP A 235 9.78 -20.86 -1.01
N ILE A 236 8.85 -20.88 -1.96
CA ILE A 236 8.96 -20.13 -3.22
C ILE A 236 9.04 -18.61 -2.93
N LEU A 237 8.24 -18.11 -2.01
CA LEU A 237 8.29 -16.70 -1.62
C LEU A 237 9.60 -16.34 -0.91
N GLU A 238 10.20 -17.27 -0.15
CA GLU A 238 11.52 -17.06 0.46
C GLU A 238 12.60 -16.91 -0.62
N GLN A 239 12.64 -17.78 -1.62
CA GLN A 239 13.62 -17.66 -2.70
C GLN A 239 13.50 -16.34 -3.46
N LEU A 240 12.26 -15.94 -3.75
CA LEU A 240 12.00 -14.65 -4.37
C LEU A 240 12.45 -13.48 -3.48
N LEU A 241 12.29 -13.59 -2.17
CA LEU A 241 12.80 -12.61 -1.21
C LEU A 241 14.33 -12.51 -1.27
N ARG A 242 15.04 -13.65 -1.39
CA ARG A 242 16.51 -13.67 -1.51
C ARG A 242 16.99 -12.95 -2.78
N ALA A 243 16.39 -13.25 -3.93
CA ALA A 243 16.72 -12.54 -5.17
C ALA A 243 16.46 -11.03 -5.05
N ARG A 244 15.35 -10.60 -4.41
CA ARG A 244 15.07 -9.19 -4.14
C ARG A 244 16.06 -8.54 -3.17
N GLN A 245 16.57 -9.28 -2.20
CA GLN A 245 17.59 -8.79 -1.29
C GLN A 245 18.88 -8.43 -2.02
N VAL A 246 19.35 -9.31 -2.92
CA VAL A 246 20.52 -9.01 -3.77
C VAL A 246 20.29 -7.73 -4.57
N MET A 247 19.12 -7.58 -5.21
CA MET A 247 18.79 -6.42 -6.03
C MET A 247 18.61 -5.12 -5.23
N ALA A 248 18.22 -5.19 -3.96
CA ALA A 248 18.15 -4.02 -3.10
C ALA A 248 19.56 -3.60 -2.65
N TRP A 249 20.30 -4.52 -2.08
CA TRP A 249 21.70 -4.39 -1.69
C TRP A 249 22.28 -5.77 -1.35
N PRO A 250 23.39 -6.23 -1.99
CA PRO A 250 23.88 -7.61 -1.86
C PRO A 250 24.14 -8.08 -0.42
N GLN A 251 24.56 -7.19 0.49
CA GLN A 251 24.76 -7.55 1.90
C GLN A 251 23.50 -8.14 2.55
N LEU A 252 22.30 -7.69 2.15
CA LEU A 252 21.05 -8.21 2.71
C LEU A 252 20.86 -9.71 2.43
N TYR A 253 21.31 -10.17 1.26
CA TYR A 253 21.30 -11.59 0.92
C TYR A 253 22.32 -12.34 1.78
N ILE A 254 23.53 -11.81 1.91
CA ILE A 254 24.61 -12.40 2.71
C ILE A 254 24.15 -12.54 4.17
N ASP A 255 23.63 -11.47 4.79
CA ASP A 255 23.11 -11.49 6.15
C ASP A 255 21.96 -12.51 6.32
N GLY A 256 21.13 -12.60 5.30
CA GLY A 256 20.01 -13.54 5.28
C GLY A 256 20.46 -14.99 5.18
N MET A 257 21.51 -15.26 4.43
CA MET A 257 22.11 -16.61 4.30
C MET A 257 22.92 -16.98 5.55
N ALA A 258 23.71 -16.06 6.09
CA ALA A 258 24.44 -16.24 7.35
C ALA A 258 23.48 -16.65 8.49
N LYS A 259 22.37 -15.95 8.62
CA LYS A 259 21.34 -16.30 9.61
C LYS A 259 20.66 -17.65 9.35
N LYS A 260 20.46 -18.04 8.08
CA LYS A 260 19.81 -19.31 7.71
C LYS A 260 20.71 -20.51 7.98
N LEU A 261 22.00 -20.35 7.71
CA LEU A 261 22.99 -21.42 7.86
C LEU A 261 23.62 -21.46 9.26
N ASP A 262 23.34 -20.44 10.09
CA ASP A 262 23.99 -20.22 11.39
C ASP A 262 25.53 -20.15 11.27
N GLU A 263 26.00 -19.50 10.20
CA GLU A 263 27.42 -19.37 9.86
C GLU A 263 27.82 -17.90 9.69
N GLU A 264 29.04 -17.55 10.02
CA GLU A 264 29.61 -16.23 9.69
C GLU A 264 29.99 -16.18 8.20
N MET A 265 29.50 -15.17 7.51
CA MET A 265 29.82 -14.91 6.10
C MET A 265 30.56 -13.58 5.96
N ASN A 266 31.46 -13.51 4.98
CA ASN A 266 32.19 -12.27 4.70
C ASN A 266 31.24 -11.15 4.27
N ALA A 267 31.47 -9.95 4.78
CA ALA A 267 30.71 -8.78 4.39
C ALA A 267 30.89 -8.45 2.90
N TRP A 268 29.85 -7.89 2.30
CA TRP A 268 29.93 -7.39 0.92
C TRP A 268 30.90 -6.21 0.81
N THR A 269 31.90 -6.33 -0.04
CA THR A 269 32.90 -5.30 -0.31
C THR A 269 32.84 -4.77 -1.74
N GLY A 270 31.96 -5.33 -2.58
CA GLY A 270 31.75 -4.89 -3.96
C GLY A 270 30.94 -3.61 -4.07
N ARG A 271 30.84 -3.11 -5.30
CA ARG A 271 30.03 -1.92 -5.62
C ARG A 271 28.56 -2.28 -5.74
N SER A 272 27.67 -1.32 -5.58
CA SER A 272 26.25 -1.44 -5.88
C SER A 272 25.81 -0.31 -6.78
N LYS A 273 25.45 -0.67 -8.02
CA LYS A 273 25.04 0.31 -9.03
C LYS A 273 23.79 1.10 -8.58
N LYS A 274 22.86 0.40 -7.95
CA LYS A 274 21.63 1.03 -7.44
C LYS A 274 21.92 2.04 -6.34
N MET A 275 22.80 1.70 -5.39
CA MET A 275 23.17 2.59 -4.30
C MET A 275 23.99 3.79 -4.80
N GLU A 276 24.93 3.56 -5.71
CA GLU A 276 25.71 4.64 -6.30
C GLU A 276 24.81 5.61 -7.06
N THR A 277 23.90 5.10 -7.92
CA THR A 277 22.94 5.92 -8.66
C THR A 277 22.04 6.73 -7.72
N LEU A 278 21.62 6.13 -6.59
CA LEU A 278 20.84 6.84 -5.57
C LEU A 278 21.65 8.00 -4.98
N PHE A 279 22.87 7.76 -4.53
CA PHE A 279 23.72 8.77 -3.90
C PHE A 279 24.08 9.89 -4.87
N GLU A 280 24.45 9.56 -6.11
CA GLU A 280 24.72 10.53 -7.17
C GLU A 280 23.48 11.39 -7.46
N SER A 281 22.31 10.76 -7.57
CA SER A 281 21.07 11.49 -7.83
C SER A 281 20.67 12.42 -6.67
N ILE A 282 20.90 12.02 -5.42
CA ILE A 282 20.67 12.89 -4.26
C ILE A 282 21.65 14.08 -4.27
N ALA A 283 22.93 13.82 -4.55
CA ALA A 283 23.97 14.85 -4.61
C ALA A 283 23.74 15.89 -5.71
N GLN A 284 23.08 15.52 -6.81
CA GLN A 284 22.75 16.43 -7.90
C GLN A 284 21.66 17.46 -7.54
N HIS A 285 20.91 17.24 -6.45
CA HIS A 285 19.78 18.08 -6.04
C HIS A 285 19.90 18.56 -4.57
N PRO A 286 20.96 19.32 -4.23
CA PRO A 286 21.21 19.73 -2.86
C PRO A 286 20.20 20.74 -2.30
N ASP A 287 19.42 21.38 -3.18
CA ASP A 287 18.41 22.37 -2.81
C ASP A 287 16.99 21.78 -2.68
N GLU A 288 16.89 20.46 -2.67
CA GLU A 288 15.60 19.77 -2.58
C GLU A 288 15.61 18.69 -1.52
N LYS A 289 14.51 18.62 -0.74
CA LYS A 289 14.30 17.52 0.20
C LYS A 289 13.93 16.25 -0.53
N THR A 290 14.53 15.15 -0.11
CA THR A 290 14.41 13.85 -0.75
C THR A 290 13.69 12.85 0.12
N LEU A 291 12.77 12.06 -0.47
CA LEU A 291 12.20 10.84 0.10
C LEU A 291 12.84 9.63 -0.55
N VAL A 292 13.22 8.63 0.23
CA VAL A 292 13.68 7.34 -0.26
C VAL A 292 12.80 6.24 0.33
N PHE A 293 12.07 5.55 -0.52
CA PHE A 293 11.27 4.40 -0.12
C PHE A 293 12.08 3.12 -0.27
N CYS A 294 12.33 2.46 0.87
CA CYS A 294 13.13 1.26 1.02
C CYS A 294 12.26 0.05 1.38
N GLN A 295 12.62 -1.14 0.92
CA GLN A 295 11.96 -2.38 1.31
C GLN A 295 12.51 -2.96 2.62
N PHE A 296 13.83 -2.86 2.83
CA PHE A 296 14.54 -3.53 3.90
C PHE A 296 15.18 -2.54 4.88
N LYS A 297 15.24 -2.94 6.16
CA LYS A 297 15.89 -2.10 7.19
C LYS A 297 17.41 -2.00 7.02
N GLY A 298 18.06 -3.11 6.62
CA GLY A 298 19.51 -3.10 6.39
C GLY A 298 19.90 -2.16 5.27
N GLU A 299 19.08 -2.07 4.20
CA GLU A 299 19.23 -1.08 3.14
C GLU A 299 19.16 0.35 3.69
N MET A 300 18.17 0.64 4.56
CA MET A 300 18.06 1.95 5.21
C MET A 300 19.27 2.27 6.09
N ASN A 301 19.80 1.28 6.81
CA ASN A 301 21.00 1.45 7.64
C ASN A 301 22.20 1.85 6.79
N TYR A 302 22.43 1.14 5.68
CA TYR A 302 23.51 1.42 4.76
C TYR A 302 23.39 2.82 4.13
N ILE A 303 22.20 3.19 3.64
CA ILE A 303 21.96 4.52 3.08
C ILE A 303 22.22 5.61 4.12
N GLN A 304 21.76 5.43 5.36
CA GLN A 304 21.96 6.38 6.45
C GLN A 304 23.43 6.53 6.82
N GLU A 305 24.21 5.46 6.79
CA GLU A 305 25.66 5.47 7.09
C GLU A 305 26.45 6.22 6.01
N LYS A 306 26.06 6.08 4.75
CA LYS A 306 26.82 6.63 3.61
C LYS A 306 26.47 8.08 3.28
N LEU A 307 25.29 8.55 3.65
CA LEU A 307 24.90 9.94 3.40
C LEU A 307 25.54 10.89 4.43
N THR A 308 26.09 11.99 3.94
CA THR A 308 26.69 13.05 4.77
C THR A 308 25.72 14.17 5.14
N CYS A 309 24.54 14.18 4.54
CA CYS A 309 23.47 15.13 4.83
C CYS A 309 22.59 14.65 6.01
N PRO A 310 21.72 15.52 6.56
CA PRO A 310 20.76 15.11 7.59
C PRO A 310 19.81 14.02 7.09
N VAL A 311 19.78 12.89 7.80
CA VAL A 311 18.92 11.74 7.45
C VAL A 311 17.94 11.47 8.57
N PHE A 312 16.67 11.42 8.20
CA PHE A 312 15.55 11.03 9.05
C PHE A 312 15.00 9.69 8.58
N ARG A 313 14.32 8.95 9.46
CA ARG A 313 13.79 7.63 9.05
C ARG A 313 12.51 7.23 9.79
N ILE A 314 11.70 6.43 9.11
CA ILE A 314 10.55 5.72 9.68
C ILE A 314 10.55 4.28 9.18
N ASP A 315 10.52 3.34 10.12
CA ASP A 315 10.30 1.93 9.84
C ASP A 315 9.20 1.32 10.73
N GLY A 316 8.94 0.02 10.58
CA GLY A 316 7.87 -0.67 11.30
C GLY A 316 8.06 -0.76 12.82
N THR A 317 9.25 -0.45 13.37
CA THR A 317 9.53 -0.49 14.82
C THR A 317 9.24 0.83 15.52
N TYR A 318 9.06 1.93 14.77
CA TYR A 318 8.86 3.25 15.37
C TYR A 318 7.47 3.40 15.96
N SER A 319 7.38 3.87 17.21
CA SER A 319 6.13 4.28 17.82
C SER A 319 5.51 5.47 17.06
N LYS A 320 4.25 5.75 17.33
CA LYS A 320 3.53 6.88 16.71
C LYS A 320 4.22 8.21 17.03
N GLU A 321 4.56 8.42 18.30
CA GLU A 321 5.21 9.65 18.80
C GLU A 321 6.56 9.85 18.10
N ARG A 322 7.35 8.78 17.98
CA ARG A 322 8.65 8.84 17.30
C ARG A 322 8.51 9.15 15.81
N ARG A 323 7.47 8.64 15.13
CA ARG A 323 7.19 8.97 13.72
C ARG A 323 6.82 10.44 13.55
N GLU A 324 5.98 10.98 14.45
CA GLU A 324 5.59 12.38 14.44
C GLU A 324 6.79 13.30 14.70
N SER A 325 7.70 12.95 15.64
CA SER A 325 8.94 13.67 15.91
C SER A 325 9.84 13.69 14.67
N GLN A 326 10.13 12.53 14.06
CA GLN A 326 10.96 12.43 12.86
C GLN A 326 10.42 13.27 11.71
N LEU A 327 9.10 13.27 11.52
CA LEU A 327 8.45 14.08 10.50
C LEU A 327 8.57 15.58 10.79
N ALA A 328 8.34 15.99 12.03
CA ALA A 328 8.45 17.40 12.45
C ALA A 328 9.89 17.91 12.29
N GLU A 329 10.88 17.12 12.67
CA GLU A 329 12.30 17.42 12.52
C GLU A 329 12.68 17.53 11.04
N PHE A 330 12.28 16.57 10.19
CA PHE A 330 12.51 16.62 8.75
C PHE A 330 11.91 17.88 8.12
N ASN A 331 10.68 18.25 8.51
CA ASN A 331 10.05 19.45 7.95
C ASN A 331 10.80 20.74 8.29
N ARG A 332 11.50 20.82 9.43
CA ARG A 332 12.32 21.96 9.86
C ARG A 332 13.75 21.90 9.33
N ALA A 333 14.21 20.74 8.90
CA ALA A 333 15.58 20.50 8.47
C ALA A 333 15.92 21.26 7.17
N PRO A 334 17.22 21.44 6.82
CA PRO A 334 17.66 22.09 5.59
C PRO A 334 17.19 21.31 4.33
N GLN A 335 17.26 21.98 3.18
CA GLN A 335 16.74 21.43 1.91
C GLN A 335 17.45 20.15 1.45
N ASN A 336 18.74 19.99 1.73
CA ASN A 336 19.49 18.78 1.39
C ASN A 336 19.16 17.54 2.25
N SER A 337 18.10 17.60 3.06
CA SER A 337 17.76 16.51 3.97
C SER A 337 17.08 15.34 3.26
N VAL A 338 17.36 14.13 3.73
CA VAL A 338 16.81 12.87 3.22
C VAL A 338 15.91 12.21 4.26
N PHE A 339 14.76 11.72 3.83
CA PHE A 339 13.85 10.96 4.66
C PHE A 339 13.71 9.53 4.14
N LEU A 340 14.21 8.57 4.88
CA LEU A 340 14.13 7.14 4.58
C LEU A 340 12.82 6.58 5.13
N ILE A 341 12.03 5.94 4.30
CA ILE A 341 10.74 5.38 4.71
C ILE A 341 10.65 3.93 4.26
N GLN A 342 10.46 3.02 5.21
CA GLN A 342 10.13 1.66 4.86
C GLN A 342 8.75 1.62 4.20
N VAL A 343 8.63 1.04 2.99
CA VAL A 343 7.39 1.06 2.17
C VAL A 343 6.16 0.65 2.98
N LYS A 344 6.25 -0.42 3.78
CA LYS A 344 5.15 -0.90 4.63
C LYS A 344 4.76 0.10 5.75
N ALA A 345 5.67 0.95 6.19
CA ALA A 345 5.43 1.96 7.21
C ALA A 345 4.95 3.31 6.62
N GLY A 346 5.20 3.55 5.34
CA GLY A 346 4.85 4.80 4.65
C GLY A 346 3.36 4.98 4.35
N GLY A 347 2.55 3.91 4.41
CA GLY A 347 1.10 3.97 4.19
C GLY A 347 0.30 4.71 5.27
N GLN A 348 0.94 5.20 6.34
CA GLN A 348 0.27 5.66 7.56
C GLN A 348 0.19 7.20 7.66
N GLY A 349 -0.74 7.83 6.96
CA GLY A 349 -1.22 9.20 7.29
C GLY A 349 -0.17 10.34 7.33
N LEU A 350 1.08 10.11 6.93
CA LEU A 350 2.16 11.10 6.96
C LEU A 350 1.89 12.25 5.97
N ASN A 351 2.24 13.48 6.34
CA ASN A 351 2.21 14.63 5.45
C ASN A 351 3.63 15.14 5.20
N ILE A 352 4.16 14.91 3.99
CA ILE A 352 5.56 15.14 3.63
C ILE A 352 5.66 16.06 2.42
N GLN A 353 4.88 17.13 2.40
CA GLN A 353 4.83 18.12 1.28
C GLN A 353 6.11 18.93 1.12
N SER A 354 7.01 18.88 2.08
CA SER A 354 8.29 19.59 2.02
C SER A 354 9.28 18.94 1.04
N ALA A 355 9.04 17.69 0.62
CA ALA A 355 9.90 16.97 -0.32
C ALA A 355 9.37 17.05 -1.75
N SER A 356 10.29 17.11 -2.72
CA SER A 356 10.01 17.13 -4.16
C SER A 356 10.72 16.01 -4.94
N ARG A 357 11.76 15.40 -4.38
CA ARG A 357 12.46 14.25 -4.96
C ARG A 357 12.05 12.97 -4.25
N VAL A 358 11.68 11.96 -5.02
CA VAL A 358 11.23 10.66 -4.50
C VAL A 358 11.99 9.55 -5.22
N TYR A 359 12.67 8.71 -4.46
CA TYR A 359 13.34 7.52 -4.97
C TYR A 359 12.69 6.26 -4.42
N ILE A 360 12.44 5.28 -5.28
CA ILE A 360 11.97 3.95 -4.93
C ILE A 360 13.10 2.99 -5.28
N THR A 361 13.78 2.45 -4.28
CA THR A 361 14.96 1.59 -4.47
C THR A 361 14.60 0.20 -4.96
N SER A 362 13.41 -0.27 -4.64
CA SER A 362 12.89 -1.56 -5.11
C SER A 362 11.40 -1.49 -5.35
N PRO A 363 10.88 -1.96 -6.48
CA PRO A 363 9.45 -1.89 -6.79
C PRO A 363 8.62 -2.72 -5.82
N SER A 364 7.43 -2.24 -5.50
CA SER A 364 6.45 -2.92 -4.65
C SER A 364 5.57 -3.86 -5.47
N TRP A 365 5.13 -4.99 -4.89
CA TRP A 365 4.17 -5.91 -5.53
C TRP A 365 2.85 -5.24 -5.91
N ASN A 366 2.49 -4.20 -5.19
CA ASN A 366 1.25 -3.49 -5.41
C ASN A 366 1.54 -2.04 -5.77
N PRO A 367 1.13 -1.59 -6.98
CA PRO A 367 1.30 -0.22 -7.41
C PRO A 367 0.57 0.78 -6.49
N GLY A 368 -0.57 0.39 -5.91
CA GLY A 368 -1.30 1.22 -4.97
C GLY A 368 -0.49 1.60 -3.73
N THR A 369 0.41 0.72 -3.26
CA THR A 369 1.30 1.04 -2.14
C THR A 369 2.30 2.14 -2.49
N GLU A 370 2.85 2.11 -3.70
CA GLU A 370 3.75 3.18 -4.19
C GLU A 370 3.00 4.49 -4.42
N LEU A 371 1.84 4.43 -5.07
CA LEU A 371 0.98 5.61 -5.26
C LEU A 371 0.54 6.23 -3.93
N GLN A 372 0.26 5.40 -2.92
CA GLN A 372 -0.01 5.88 -1.57
C GLN A 372 1.20 6.59 -0.95
N ALA A 373 2.37 6.03 -1.11
CA ALA A 373 3.61 6.60 -0.61
C ALA A 373 3.91 7.95 -1.30
N ILE A 374 3.80 8.02 -2.63
CA ILE A 374 3.97 9.24 -3.42
C ILE A 374 2.91 10.28 -3.07
N GLY A 375 1.67 9.89 -2.84
CA GLY A 375 0.57 10.76 -2.40
C GLY A 375 0.79 11.40 -1.01
N ARG A 376 1.85 11.06 -0.28
CA ARG A 376 2.26 11.74 0.96
C ARG A 376 2.99 13.05 0.69
N CYS A 377 3.66 13.17 -0.44
CA CYS A 377 4.32 14.41 -0.88
C CYS A 377 3.56 15.12 -2.02
N HIS A 378 3.03 14.38 -3.00
CA HIS A 378 2.24 14.93 -4.10
C HIS A 378 0.76 15.07 -3.73
N ARG A 379 0.41 16.14 -3.06
CA ARG A 379 -0.95 16.43 -2.56
C ARG A 379 -1.22 17.93 -2.48
N THR A 380 -2.49 18.31 -2.24
CA THR A 380 -2.89 19.70 -2.03
C THR A 380 -1.99 20.41 -1.02
N GLY A 381 -1.38 21.52 -1.45
CA GLY A 381 -0.38 22.29 -0.66
C GLY A 381 1.08 22.04 -1.08
N GLN A 382 1.35 21.10 -1.97
CA GLN A 382 2.66 20.99 -2.63
C GLN A 382 2.90 22.20 -3.53
N LYS A 383 4.10 22.78 -3.46
CA LYS A 383 4.48 24.01 -4.20
C LYS A 383 5.50 23.77 -5.32
N ARG A 384 6.10 22.56 -5.36
CA ARG A 384 7.12 22.18 -6.34
C ARG A 384 6.64 21.00 -7.16
N GLU A 385 7.12 20.88 -8.38
CA GLU A 385 6.99 19.63 -9.13
C GLU A 385 7.62 18.46 -8.37
N VAL A 386 7.02 17.30 -8.46
CA VAL A 386 7.51 16.11 -7.78
C VAL A 386 8.11 15.15 -8.81
N TYR A 387 9.34 14.76 -8.60
CA TYR A 387 10.06 13.83 -9.47
C TYR A 387 10.22 12.49 -8.78
N VAL A 388 9.61 11.46 -9.33
CA VAL A 388 9.63 10.09 -8.80
C VAL A 388 10.52 9.24 -9.70
N LYS A 389 11.64 8.75 -9.16
CA LYS A 389 12.55 7.83 -9.83
C LYS A 389 12.49 6.46 -9.18
N LYS A 390 12.24 5.43 -9.97
CA LYS A 390 12.25 4.04 -9.55
C LYS A 390 13.50 3.37 -10.12
N LEU A 391 14.36 2.84 -9.24
CA LEU A 391 15.60 2.20 -9.62
C LEU A 391 15.35 0.72 -9.90
N ILE A 392 15.60 0.28 -11.14
CA ILE A 392 15.25 -1.05 -11.64
C ILE A 392 16.48 -1.68 -12.27
N TYR A 393 16.88 -2.84 -11.76
CA TYR A 393 17.90 -3.63 -12.45
C TYR A 393 17.32 -4.33 -13.67
N LYS A 394 18.06 -4.31 -14.78
CA LYS A 394 17.80 -5.13 -15.96
C LYS A 394 18.26 -6.55 -15.75
N GLY A 395 17.50 -7.49 -16.29
CA GLY A 395 17.88 -8.88 -16.44
C GLY A 395 18.32 -9.20 -17.86
N ASP A 396 18.65 -10.45 -18.08
CA ASP A 396 18.85 -11.02 -19.42
C ASP A 396 17.92 -12.24 -19.61
N GLU A 397 17.93 -12.84 -20.82
CA GLU A 397 17.08 -14.00 -21.13
C GLU A 397 17.30 -15.19 -20.22
N LYS A 398 18.53 -15.40 -19.75
CA LYS A 398 18.88 -16.52 -18.87
C LYS A 398 18.60 -16.23 -17.40
N TYR A 399 18.78 -14.99 -16.98
CA TYR A 399 18.59 -14.51 -15.61
C TYR A 399 17.71 -13.27 -15.60
N PRO A 400 16.37 -13.47 -15.72
CA PRO A 400 15.41 -12.36 -15.70
C PRO A 400 15.49 -11.54 -14.42
N SER A 401 15.26 -10.24 -14.52
CA SER A 401 15.22 -9.37 -13.37
C SER A 401 13.90 -9.52 -12.59
N VAL A 402 14.00 -9.73 -11.28
CA VAL A 402 12.83 -9.68 -10.40
C VAL A 402 12.23 -8.28 -10.33
N ASP A 403 13.04 -7.22 -10.42
CA ASP A 403 12.54 -5.84 -10.45
C ASP A 403 11.68 -5.59 -11.70
N GLU A 404 12.16 -5.98 -12.90
CA GLU A 404 11.40 -5.86 -14.15
C GLU A 404 10.10 -6.66 -14.09
N SER A 405 10.16 -7.88 -13.57
CA SER A 405 8.98 -8.74 -13.40
C SER A 405 7.92 -8.11 -12.49
N ILE A 406 8.35 -7.46 -11.40
CA ILE A 406 7.43 -6.73 -10.50
C ILE A 406 6.84 -5.51 -11.21
N VAL A 407 7.63 -4.77 -11.99
CA VAL A 407 7.14 -3.61 -12.75
C VAL A 407 6.12 -4.05 -13.80
N ALA A 408 6.36 -5.13 -14.53
CA ALA A 408 5.39 -5.69 -15.48
C ALA A 408 4.07 -6.06 -14.79
N LEU A 409 4.14 -6.67 -13.60
CA LEU A 409 2.97 -6.96 -12.76
C LEU A 409 2.24 -5.69 -12.31
N GLN A 410 2.99 -4.62 -11.95
CA GLN A 410 2.40 -3.33 -11.58
C GLN A 410 1.62 -2.71 -12.73
N VAL A 411 2.16 -2.77 -13.96
CA VAL A 411 1.47 -2.27 -15.16
C VAL A 411 0.16 -3.01 -15.38
N LYS A 412 0.16 -4.34 -15.30
CA LYS A 412 -1.07 -5.14 -15.40
C LYS A 412 -2.12 -4.72 -14.38
N LYS A 413 -1.73 -4.63 -13.10
CA LYS A 413 -2.64 -4.20 -12.03
C LYS A 413 -3.16 -2.77 -12.25
N SER A 414 -2.33 -1.88 -12.80
CA SER A 414 -2.77 -0.52 -13.11
C SER A 414 -3.79 -0.46 -14.24
N LEU A 415 -3.72 -1.37 -15.20
CA LEU A 415 -4.76 -1.52 -16.23
C LEU A 415 -6.07 -1.99 -15.61
N GLU A 416 -6.04 -2.97 -14.70
CA GLU A 416 -7.23 -3.42 -13.96
C GLU A 416 -7.83 -2.29 -13.09
N TYR A 417 -6.98 -1.46 -12.46
CA TYR A 417 -7.42 -0.28 -11.71
C TYR A 417 -8.11 0.75 -12.62
N ALA A 418 -7.49 1.01 -13.78
CA ALA A 418 -8.02 1.94 -14.76
C ALA A 418 -9.41 1.49 -15.23
N GLU A 419 -9.59 0.21 -15.50
CA GLU A 419 -10.84 -0.36 -15.92
C GLU A 419 -11.92 -0.24 -14.84
N VAL A 420 -11.62 -0.66 -13.60
CA VAL A 420 -12.59 -0.60 -12.48
C VAL A 420 -12.96 0.83 -12.12
N LEU A 421 -12.00 1.77 -12.15
CA LEU A 421 -12.22 3.17 -11.78
C LEU A 421 -12.70 4.05 -12.93
N GLY A 422 -12.58 3.60 -14.19
CA GLY A 422 -12.79 4.43 -15.37
C GLY A 422 -11.80 5.59 -15.47
N ASP A 423 -10.56 5.38 -15.05
CA ASP A 423 -9.52 6.43 -14.98
C ASP A 423 -8.30 6.05 -15.85
N ASP A 424 -8.34 6.43 -17.12
CA ASP A 424 -7.30 6.09 -18.10
C ASP A 424 -5.92 6.65 -17.76
N ARG A 425 -5.82 7.66 -16.90
CA ARG A 425 -4.53 8.21 -16.46
C ARG A 425 -3.72 7.20 -15.65
N LEU A 426 -4.39 6.24 -15.00
CA LEU A 426 -3.72 5.16 -14.28
C LEU A 426 -2.95 4.23 -15.22
N LYS A 427 -3.32 4.17 -16.51
CA LYS A 427 -2.59 3.41 -17.54
C LYS A 427 -1.21 3.99 -17.83
N THR A 428 -1.04 5.30 -17.66
CA THR A 428 0.18 6.04 -18.00
C THR A 428 1.05 6.41 -16.80
N GLN A 429 0.52 6.34 -15.58
CA GLN A 429 1.25 6.70 -14.36
C GLN A 429 2.39 5.74 -13.99
N LEU A 430 2.39 4.53 -14.53
CA LEU A 430 3.44 3.54 -14.29
C LEU A 430 4.02 3.12 -15.65
N PRO A 431 5.17 3.68 -16.05
CA PRO A 431 5.81 3.29 -17.30
C PRO A 431 6.28 1.83 -17.26
N GLY A 432 6.01 1.07 -18.32
CA GLY A 432 6.42 -0.33 -18.47
C GLY A 432 5.56 -1.08 -19.49
N LYS A 433 6.05 -2.23 -19.97
CA LYS A 433 5.28 -3.13 -20.84
C LYS A 433 4.45 -4.08 -19.98
N SER A 434 3.21 -4.32 -20.40
CA SER A 434 2.29 -5.26 -19.74
C SER A 434 2.64 -6.69 -20.14
N GLU A 435 3.26 -7.43 -19.24
CA GLU A 435 3.30 -8.89 -19.30
C GLU A 435 2.56 -9.46 -18.09
N SER A 436 1.85 -10.58 -18.27
CA SER A 436 0.96 -11.09 -17.25
C SER A 436 1.69 -11.99 -16.26
N LEU A 437 1.73 -11.63 -14.96
CA LEU A 437 2.36 -12.45 -13.93
C LEU A 437 1.40 -12.74 -12.76
N SER A 438 0.89 -13.96 -12.68
CA SER A 438 0.21 -14.53 -11.49
C SER A 438 1.23 -15.22 -10.57
N ILE A 439 0.83 -15.82 -9.44
CA ILE A 439 1.75 -16.66 -8.61
C ILE A 439 2.31 -17.81 -9.44
N SER A 440 1.55 -18.33 -10.41
CA SER A 440 2.07 -19.27 -11.41
C SER A 440 3.14 -18.62 -12.30
N GLU A 441 3.10 -17.34 -12.51
CA GLU A 441 4.02 -16.54 -13.33
C GLU A 441 5.27 -16.11 -12.56
N ILE A 442 5.19 -15.91 -11.25
CA ILE A 442 6.38 -15.78 -10.37
C ILE A 442 7.20 -17.07 -10.45
N ARG A 443 6.54 -18.23 -10.56
CA ARG A 443 7.23 -19.50 -10.88
C ARG A 443 7.87 -19.47 -12.25
N ASN A 444 7.26 -18.80 -13.22
CA ASN A 444 7.81 -18.68 -14.58
C ASN A 444 9.10 -17.85 -14.63
N ILE A 445 9.28 -16.87 -13.73
CA ILE A 445 10.56 -16.13 -13.61
C ILE A 445 11.72 -17.11 -13.37
N PHE A 446 11.50 -18.16 -12.58
CA PHE A 446 12.52 -19.16 -12.25
C PHE A 446 12.46 -20.43 -13.13
N ARG A 447 11.61 -20.48 -14.15
CA ARG A 447 11.41 -21.66 -15.00
C ARG A 447 12.28 -21.71 -16.25
N ALA A 448 12.99 -20.64 -16.57
CA ALA A 448 13.84 -20.58 -17.78
C ALA A 448 14.98 -21.60 -17.77
#